data_6e1e45291f20771033efc0cb23515d1d
#
_entry.id   6e1e45291f20771033efc0cb23515d1d
#
_cell.length_a   1.000
_cell.length_b   1.000
_cell.length_c   1.000
_cell.angle_alpha   90.00
_cell.angle_beta   90.00
_cell.angle_gamma   90.00
#
_symmetry.space_group_name_H-M   'P 1'
#
loop_
_entity.id
_entity.type
_entity.pdbx_description
1 polymer ?
#
loop_
_entity_poly.entity_id
_entity_poly.type
_entity_poly.pdbx_seq_one_letter_code
_entity_poly.pdbx_strand_id
1 'polypeptide(L)'
;MYIIMKALDEQDSVARCIGDFHDDKFVDDIIVIDCGSTDQTVLELKQFSKVKVFIHPYLSWYHDAEVSHANIMLSYVPNGSIAFSLDFDERCNDKLKEFLTEVNEKNELPEGADLVHIPRKTFEVLRHESSPFAIIGSDGWAIKSFDTGQFPDYQPRLFRKNYHMHWVQSPHRTLDCFTKNYNLNHECYINHYAKDDSRSRDRIERRWLKPIASRKALGLPADLHEAQPKPEFAEAADIEYWKDVK
;
A
#
# COMPACT_ATOMS: atom_id res chain seq x y z
N MET A 1 -1.20 18.39 -2.03
CA MET A 1 -1.56 17.38 -1.00
C MET A 1 -0.37 16.48 -0.69
N TYR A 2 -0.40 15.79 0.43
CA TYR A 2 0.61 14.83 0.82
C TYR A 2 0.25 13.44 0.29
N ILE A 3 1.18 12.78 -0.43
CA ILE A 3 1.03 11.37 -0.77
C ILE A 3 1.74 10.55 0.30
N ILE A 4 1.11 9.52 0.83
CA ILE A 4 1.68 8.68 1.89
C ILE A 4 1.72 7.23 1.44
N MET A 5 2.90 6.60 1.58
CA MET A 5 3.17 5.26 1.04
C MET A 5 4.04 4.44 1.99
N LYS A 6 3.91 3.11 1.91
CA LYS A 6 4.83 2.17 2.58
C LYS A 6 5.59 1.38 1.52
N ALA A 7 6.89 1.21 1.75
CA ALA A 7 7.77 0.42 0.88
C ALA A 7 8.39 -0.76 1.64
N LEU A 8 8.48 -1.90 0.97
CA LEU A 8 9.28 -3.04 1.37
C LEU A 8 9.70 -3.83 0.14
N ASP A 9 10.97 -3.73 -0.26
CA ASP A 9 11.53 -4.37 -1.46
C ASP A 9 10.72 -4.05 -2.74
N GLU A 10 10.60 -2.77 -3.06
CA GLU A 10 9.80 -2.25 -4.15
C GLU A 10 10.63 -1.66 -5.31
N GLN A 11 11.94 -1.99 -5.41
CA GLN A 11 12.84 -1.41 -6.41
C GLN A 11 12.26 -1.41 -7.83
N ASP A 12 11.61 -2.49 -8.25
CA ASP A 12 11.03 -2.62 -9.59
C ASP A 12 9.75 -1.78 -9.79
N SER A 13 9.16 -1.29 -8.70
CA SER A 13 7.90 -0.54 -8.71
C SER A 13 8.10 0.95 -8.52
N VAL A 14 9.22 1.38 -7.90
CA VAL A 14 9.45 2.78 -7.52
C VAL A 14 9.34 3.72 -8.71
N ALA A 15 10.13 3.49 -9.76
CA ALA A 15 10.18 4.39 -10.91
C ALA A 15 8.81 4.51 -11.59
N ARG A 16 8.08 3.39 -11.73
CA ARG A 16 6.75 3.37 -12.36
C ARG A 16 5.69 4.01 -11.48
N CYS A 17 5.74 3.78 -10.16
CA CYS A 17 4.74 4.32 -9.26
C CYS A 17 4.95 5.81 -9.03
N ILE A 18 6.13 6.18 -8.57
CA ILE A 18 6.41 7.59 -8.25
C ILE A 18 6.41 8.44 -9.53
N GLY A 19 7.01 7.93 -10.63
CA GLY A 19 7.04 8.63 -11.91
C GLY A 19 5.67 8.89 -12.52
N ASP A 20 4.66 8.08 -12.18
CA ASP A 20 3.29 8.26 -12.68
C ASP A 20 2.63 9.55 -12.17
N PHE A 21 3.00 10.03 -10.97
CA PHE A 21 2.33 11.17 -10.34
C PHE A 21 3.25 12.22 -9.72
N HIS A 22 4.58 11.98 -9.69
CA HIS A 22 5.53 12.87 -9.03
C HIS A 22 5.43 14.33 -9.48
N ASP A 23 5.22 14.57 -10.76
CA ASP A 23 5.15 15.90 -11.35
C ASP A 23 3.73 16.47 -11.40
N ASP A 24 2.74 15.69 -10.98
CA ASP A 24 1.35 16.14 -10.96
C ASP A 24 1.15 17.33 -9.99
N LYS A 25 0.27 18.25 -10.37
CA LYS A 25 0.02 19.50 -9.61
C LYS A 25 -0.59 19.26 -8.24
N PHE A 26 -1.23 18.11 -8.02
CA PHE A 26 -1.81 17.79 -6.72
C PHE A 26 -0.78 17.30 -5.70
N VAL A 27 0.46 17.04 -6.11
CA VAL A 27 1.50 16.48 -5.22
C VAL A 27 2.41 17.60 -4.69
N ASP A 28 2.34 17.85 -3.39
CA ASP A 28 3.26 18.75 -2.70
C ASP A 28 4.49 17.95 -2.19
N ASP A 29 4.26 16.91 -1.39
CA ASP A 29 5.28 16.03 -0.82
C ASP A 29 4.83 14.55 -0.90
N ILE A 30 5.80 13.66 -1.01
CA ILE A 30 5.60 12.20 -0.97
C ILE A 30 6.33 11.65 0.24
N ILE A 31 5.59 11.17 1.23
CA ILE A 31 6.12 10.58 2.46
C ILE A 31 6.14 9.07 2.30
N VAL A 32 7.33 8.48 2.32
CA VAL A 32 7.50 7.03 2.22
C VAL A 32 8.10 6.48 3.51
N ILE A 33 7.41 5.52 4.12
CA ILE A 33 7.98 4.71 5.20
C ILE A 33 8.58 3.46 4.58
N ASP A 34 9.91 3.36 4.62
CA ASP A 34 10.60 2.12 4.26
C ASP A 34 10.59 1.16 5.45
N CYS A 35 9.99 -0.01 5.24
CA CYS A 35 9.78 -1.02 6.26
C CYS A 35 10.97 -2.00 6.39
N GLY A 36 12.15 -1.60 5.95
CA GLY A 36 13.38 -2.38 6.03
C GLY A 36 13.70 -3.09 4.72
N SER A 37 13.60 -2.39 3.60
CA SER A 37 14.02 -2.90 2.29
C SER A 37 15.49 -3.30 2.28
N THR A 38 15.78 -4.40 1.60
CA THR A 38 17.13 -4.94 1.43
C THR A 38 17.65 -4.84 0.00
N ASP A 39 16.82 -4.37 -0.90
CA ASP A 39 17.11 -4.12 -2.31
C ASP A 39 17.45 -2.63 -2.57
N GLN A 40 17.32 -2.16 -3.80
CA GLN A 40 17.62 -0.78 -4.20
C GLN A 40 16.47 0.21 -3.93
N THR A 41 15.39 -0.20 -3.28
CA THR A 41 14.18 0.61 -3.07
C THR A 41 14.49 2.01 -2.54
N VAL A 42 15.29 2.11 -1.47
CA VAL A 42 15.61 3.40 -0.84
C VAL A 42 16.46 4.29 -1.76
N LEU A 43 17.36 3.70 -2.54
CA LEU A 43 18.18 4.45 -3.50
C LEU A 43 17.35 4.99 -4.66
N GLU A 44 16.42 4.19 -5.18
CA GLU A 44 15.50 4.60 -6.23
C GLU A 44 14.57 5.73 -5.75
N LEU A 45 14.01 5.61 -4.54
CA LEU A 45 13.16 6.63 -3.94
C LEU A 45 13.86 7.99 -3.81
N LYS A 46 15.14 8.00 -3.44
CA LYS A 46 15.92 9.23 -3.25
C LYS A 46 16.19 10.00 -4.54
N GLN A 47 15.93 9.43 -5.70
CA GLN A 47 16.08 10.12 -6.99
C GLN A 47 14.96 11.13 -7.24
N PHE A 48 13.83 11.03 -6.52
CA PHE A 48 12.67 11.90 -6.69
C PHE A 48 12.68 13.05 -5.68
N SER A 49 12.68 14.28 -6.16
CA SER A 49 12.88 15.48 -5.33
C SER A 49 11.78 15.73 -4.29
N LYS A 50 10.53 15.31 -4.56
CA LYS A 50 9.40 15.45 -3.63
C LYS A 50 9.32 14.29 -2.61
N VAL A 51 10.17 13.26 -2.74
CA VAL A 51 10.10 12.07 -1.87
C VAL A 51 10.92 12.27 -0.61
N LYS A 52 10.28 12.06 0.53
CA LYS A 52 10.89 12.00 1.86
C LYS A 52 10.80 10.58 2.38
N VAL A 53 11.95 9.92 2.51
CA VAL A 53 12.03 8.52 2.97
C VAL A 53 12.38 8.49 4.45
N PHE A 54 11.58 7.77 5.23
CA PHE A 54 11.82 7.49 6.64
C PHE A 54 11.95 5.98 6.84
N ILE A 55 13.07 5.54 7.43
CA ILE A 55 13.35 4.12 7.58
C ILE A 55 12.83 3.66 8.94
N HIS A 56 11.82 2.79 8.90
CA HIS A 56 11.21 2.15 10.08
C HIS A 56 11.07 0.65 9.84
N PRO A 57 12.14 -0.14 10.05
CA PRO A 57 12.12 -1.56 9.82
C PRO A 57 11.02 -2.26 10.63
N TYR A 58 10.40 -3.28 10.05
CA TYR A 58 9.53 -4.16 10.80
C TYR A 58 10.33 -4.89 11.88
N LEU A 59 10.13 -4.53 13.15
CA LEU A 59 10.70 -5.26 14.28
C LEU A 59 9.97 -6.58 14.52
N SER A 60 8.72 -6.67 14.09
CA SER A 60 7.95 -7.90 14.02
C SER A 60 6.84 -7.72 13.01
N TRP A 61 6.58 -8.72 12.20
CA TRP A 61 5.38 -8.71 11.35
C TRP A 61 4.17 -9.02 12.24
N TYR A 62 3.36 -8.01 12.42
CA TYR A 62 2.18 -8.08 13.26
C TYR A 62 1.06 -7.24 12.67
N HIS A 63 -0.18 -7.60 12.98
CA HIS A 63 -1.32 -6.72 12.74
C HIS A 63 -1.04 -5.32 13.25
N ASP A 64 -0.48 -5.23 14.47
CA ASP A 64 -0.10 -3.97 15.08
C ASP A 64 1.05 -3.27 14.36
N ALA A 65 1.96 -3.98 13.71
CA ALA A 65 3.05 -3.36 12.96
C ALA A 65 2.54 -2.61 11.72
N GLU A 66 1.57 -3.16 11.00
CA GLU A 66 0.96 -2.44 9.88
C GLU A 66 0.22 -1.17 10.32
N VAL A 67 -0.55 -1.28 11.40
CA VAL A 67 -1.24 -0.13 12.00
C VAL A 67 -0.22 0.86 12.55
N SER A 68 0.81 0.39 13.25
CA SER A 68 1.88 1.24 13.79
C SER A 68 2.61 2.00 12.68
N HIS A 69 3.01 1.32 11.60
CA HIS A 69 3.65 1.99 10.46
C HIS A 69 2.72 2.98 9.75
N ALA A 70 1.44 2.66 9.61
CA ALA A 70 0.47 3.58 9.06
C ALA A 70 0.30 4.83 9.93
N ASN A 71 0.32 4.68 11.26
CA ASN A 71 0.24 5.80 12.20
C ASN A 71 1.54 6.60 12.25
N ILE A 72 2.71 5.97 12.16
CA ILE A 72 3.99 6.65 12.00
C ILE A 72 3.97 7.48 10.73
N MET A 73 3.57 6.91 9.60
CA MET A 73 3.44 7.60 8.33
C MET A 73 2.49 8.81 8.44
N LEU A 74 1.34 8.62 9.09
CA LEU A 74 0.38 9.68 9.34
C LEU A 74 0.95 10.80 10.21
N SER A 75 1.87 10.51 11.13
CA SER A 75 2.48 11.51 12.01
C SER A 75 3.35 12.53 11.27
N TYR A 76 3.86 12.19 10.09
CA TYR A 76 4.63 13.10 9.24
C TYR A 76 3.75 14.04 8.40
N VAL A 77 2.44 13.81 8.34
CA VAL A 77 1.51 14.71 7.65
C VAL A 77 1.08 15.82 8.60
N PRO A 78 1.17 17.11 8.24
CA PRO A 78 0.69 18.22 9.07
C PRO A 78 -0.82 18.16 9.30
N ASN A 79 -1.28 18.55 10.50
CA ASN A 79 -2.71 18.68 10.78
C ASN A 79 -3.35 19.72 9.86
N GLY A 80 -4.57 19.45 9.40
CA GLY A 80 -5.29 20.28 8.46
C GLY A 80 -4.96 20.01 6.99
N SER A 81 -3.87 19.29 6.71
CA SER A 81 -3.48 18.93 5.34
C SER A 81 -4.33 17.80 4.79
N ILE A 82 -4.49 17.80 3.46
CA ILE A 82 -5.09 16.68 2.74
C ILE A 82 -3.98 15.65 2.43
N ALA A 83 -4.24 14.39 2.76
CA ALA A 83 -3.37 13.26 2.48
C ALA A 83 -4.08 12.21 1.63
N PHE A 84 -3.32 11.63 0.70
CA PHE A 84 -3.75 10.52 -0.14
C PHE A 84 -2.84 9.32 0.09
N SER A 85 -3.43 8.18 0.50
CA SER A 85 -2.71 6.93 0.73
C SER A 85 -2.70 6.08 -0.52
N LEU A 86 -1.51 5.69 -0.99
CA LEU A 86 -1.31 4.87 -2.18
C LEU A 86 -0.27 3.78 -1.90
N ASP A 87 -0.45 2.60 -2.51
CA ASP A 87 0.51 1.51 -2.45
C ASP A 87 1.36 1.47 -3.74
N PHE A 88 2.56 0.86 -3.71
CA PHE A 88 3.50 0.84 -4.86
C PHE A 88 2.99 0.04 -6.06
N ASP A 89 2.00 -0.80 -5.87
CA ASP A 89 1.30 -1.56 -6.91
C ASP A 89 -0.02 -0.92 -7.36
N GLU A 90 -0.24 0.35 -7.00
CA GLU A 90 -1.44 1.10 -7.35
C GLU A 90 -1.13 2.29 -8.26
N ARG A 91 -2.09 2.63 -9.13
CA ARG A 91 -2.04 3.79 -10.03
C ARG A 91 -3.40 4.47 -10.09
N CYS A 92 -3.39 5.79 -10.14
CA CYS A 92 -4.61 6.56 -10.39
C CYS A 92 -5.01 6.44 -11.86
N ASN A 93 -6.30 6.30 -12.15
CA ASN A 93 -6.75 6.57 -13.51
C ASN A 93 -6.83 8.09 -13.76
N ASP A 94 -6.94 8.50 -15.03
CA ASP A 94 -6.89 9.92 -15.40
C ASP A 94 -7.97 10.75 -14.70
N LYS A 95 -9.21 10.24 -14.60
CA LYS A 95 -10.30 10.93 -13.91
C LYS A 95 -10.02 11.11 -12.41
N LEU A 96 -9.35 10.16 -11.77
CA LEU A 96 -8.93 10.31 -10.38
C LEU A 96 -7.84 11.38 -10.24
N LYS A 97 -6.89 11.46 -11.17
CA LYS A 97 -5.87 12.51 -11.17
C LYS A 97 -6.46 13.90 -11.36
N GLU A 98 -7.44 14.04 -12.26
CA GLU A 98 -8.21 15.28 -12.45
C GLU A 98 -8.92 15.68 -11.14
N PHE A 99 -9.63 14.74 -10.51
CA PHE A 99 -10.31 14.95 -9.23
C PHE A 99 -9.34 15.34 -8.10
N LEU A 100 -8.19 14.65 -7.98
CA LEU A 100 -7.18 14.97 -6.97
C LEU A 100 -6.58 16.38 -7.20
N THR A 101 -6.42 16.78 -8.45
CA THR A 101 -5.95 18.12 -8.81
C THR A 101 -6.97 19.17 -8.35
N GLU A 102 -8.26 18.97 -8.65
CA GLU A 102 -9.33 19.87 -8.21
C GLU A 102 -9.42 19.98 -6.69
N VAL A 103 -9.33 18.85 -5.98
CA VAL A 103 -9.30 18.82 -4.51
C VAL A 103 -8.12 19.60 -3.96
N ASN A 104 -6.93 19.45 -4.56
CA ASN A 104 -5.74 20.18 -4.12
C ASN A 104 -5.85 21.69 -4.36
N GLU A 105 -6.33 22.09 -5.53
CA GLU A 105 -6.52 23.51 -5.89
C GLU A 105 -7.54 24.20 -4.98
N LYS A 106 -8.64 23.55 -4.67
CA LYS A 106 -9.68 24.07 -3.77
C LYS A 106 -9.33 23.92 -2.30
N ASN A 107 -8.36 23.05 -1.99
CA ASN A 107 -8.06 22.59 -0.63
C ASN A 107 -9.31 22.14 0.14
N GLU A 108 -10.25 21.47 -0.53
CA GLU A 108 -11.51 21.01 0.03
C GLU A 108 -11.82 19.57 -0.45
N LEU A 109 -12.32 18.75 0.46
CA LEU A 109 -12.87 17.43 0.14
C LEU A 109 -14.35 17.54 -0.25
N PRO A 110 -14.89 16.60 -1.05
CA PRO A 110 -16.27 16.63 -1.53
C PRO A 110 -17.25 16.73 -0.36
N GLU A 111 -18.28 17.57 -0.53
CA GLU A 111 -19.39 17.72 0.40
C GLU A 111 -18.98 18.00 1.86
N GLY A 112 -17.80 18.53 2.09
CA GLY A 112 -17.25 18.76 3.43
C GLY A 112 -16.93 17.46 4.19
N ALA A 113 -16.59 16.39 3.47
CA ALA A 113 -16.12 15.14 4.07
C ALA A 113 -14.74 15.31 4.69
N ASP A 114 -14.43 14.48 5.69
CA ASP A 114 -13.09 14.33 6.26
C ASP A 114 -12.35 13.14 5.65
N LEU A 115 -13.10 12.15 5.14
CA LEU A 115 -12.59 10.92 4.56
C LEU A 115 -13.33 10.60 3.27
N VAL A 116 -12.57 10.28 2.23
CA VAL A 116 -13.09 9.82 0.94
C VAL A 116 -12.63 8.39 0.69
N HIS A 117 -13.60 7.51 0.47
CA HIS A 117 -13.37 6.17 0.00
C HIS A 117 -13.28 6.17 -1.53
N ILE A 118 -12.19 5.65 -2.05
CA ILE A 118 -11.92 5.58 -3.48
C ILE A 118 -12.07 4.13 -3.94
N PRO A 119 -12.83 3.87 -5.02
CA PRO A 119 -12.97 2.52 -5.53
C PRO A 119 -11.66 2.04 -6.14
N ARG A 120 -11.34 0.78 -5.91
CA ARG A 120 -10.14 0.10 -6.38
C ARG A 120 -10.53 -1.01 -7.35
N LYS A 121 -9.88 -1.05 -8.50
CA LYS A 121 -10.02 -2.09 -9.50
C LYS A 121 -8.77 -2.96 -9.52
N THR A 122 -8.92 -4.23 -9.18
CA THR A 122 -7.78 -5.14 -9.03
C THR A 122 -7.56 -5.95 -10.30
N PHE A 123 -6.30 -5.99 -10.76
CA PHE A 123 -5.83 -6.79 -11.88
C PHE A 123 -4.78 -7.79 -11.40
N GLU A 124 -4.82 -8.99 -11.92
CA GLU A 124 -3.73 -9.95 -11.75
C GLU A 124 -2.59 -9.64 -12.74
N VAL A 125 -1.38 -9.50 -12.26
CA VAL A 125 -0.19 -9.19 -13.07
C VAL A 125 0.62 -10.44 -13.35
N LEU A 126 0.95 -10.68 -14.62
CA LEU A 126 1.87 -11.75 -15.02
C LEU A 126 3.33 -11.32 -14.83
N ARG A 127 4.15 -12.26 -14.32
CA ARG A 127 5.59 -12.03 -14.10
C ARG A 127 6.43 -11.98 -15.36
N HIS A 128 6.00 -12.63 -16.43
CA HIS A 128 6.81 -12.79 -17.62
C HIS A 128 6.16 -12.08 -18.81
N GLU A 129 6.85 -11.08 -19.32
CA GLU A 129 6.54 -10.40 -20.59
C GLU A 129 6.47 -11.37 -21.78
N SER A 130 7.01 -12.59 -21.61
CA SER A 130 7.04 -13.64 -22.64
C SER A 130 5.79 -14.53 -22.67
N SER A 131 4.79 -14.29 -21.83
CA SER A 131 3.55 -15.07 -21.93
C SER A 131 2.77 -14.63 -23.18
N PRO A 132 2.40 -15.57 -24.08
CA PRO A 132 1.61 -15.24 -25.27
C PRO A 132 0.18 -14.76 -24.95
N PHE A 133 -0.21 -14.84 -23.67
CA PHE A 133 -1.52 -14.38 -23.16
C PHE A 133 -1.41 -13.08 -22.34
N ALA A 134 -0.22 -12.49 -22.24
CA ALA A 134 -0.05 -11.25 -21.53
C ALA A 134 -0.68 -10.09 -22.35
N ILE A 135 -1.63 -9.41 -21.74
CA ILE A 135 -2.11 -8.13 -22.25
C ILE A 135 -1.29 -7.07 -21.52
N ILE A 136 -0.60 -6.25 -22.30
CA ILE A 136 0.15 -5.13 -21.74
C ILE A 136 -0.82 -3.97 -21.54
N GLY A 137 -1.02 -3.55 -20.30
CA GLY A 137 -1.78 -2.34 -19.98
C GLY A 137 -1.09 -1.08 -20.51
N SER A 138 -1.82 0.02 -20.58
CA SER A 138 -1.30 1.32 -21.03
C SER A 138 -0.12 1.84 -20.20
N ASP A 139 0.03 1.36 -18.98
CA ASP A 139 1.12 1.64 -18.03
C ASP A 139 2.33 0.68 -18.15
N GLY A 140 2.31 -0.23 -19.15
CA GLY A 140 3.40 -1.16 -19.42
C GLY A 140 3.44 -2.39 -18.54
N TRP A 141 2.40 -2.67 -17.74
CA TRP A 141 2.29 -3.92 -16.99
C TRP A 141 1.65 -5.03 -17.82
N ALA A 142 2.19 -6.24 -17.70
CA ALA A 142 1.56 -7.42 -18.28
C ALA A 142 0.41 -7.88 -17.37
N ILE A 143 -0.80 -7.92 -17.90
CA ILE A 143 -2.03 -8.24 -17.18
C ILE A 143 -2.53 -9.61 -17.62
N LYS A 144 -2.79 -10.51 -16.67
CA LYS A 144 -3.35 -11.86 -16.93
C LYS A 144 -4.86 -11.83 -17.12
N SER A 145 -5.55 -11.07 -16.30
CA SER A 145 -6.99 -10.88 -16.40
C SER A 145 -7.39 -9.45 -16.11
N PHE A 146 -8.51 -9.05 -16.69
CA PHE A 146 -9.17 -7.81 -16.35
C PHE A 146 -10.14 -8.10 -15.22
N ASP A 147 -9.93 -7.48 -14.06
CA ASP A 147 -10.88 -7.47 -12.98
C ASP A 147 -11.12 -8.83 -12.28
N THR A 148 -10.83 -8.85 -11.00
CA THR A 148 -11.12 -9.99 -10.12
C THR A 148 -12.62 -10.10 -9.75
N GLY A 149 -13.48 -9.28 -10.34
CA GLY A 149 -14.93 -9.22 -10.05
C GLY A 149 -15.30 -8.52 -8.74
N GLN A 150 -14.34 -7.85 -8.08
CA GLN A 150 -14.55 -7.16 -6.80
C GLN A 150 -14.78 -5.65 -6.95
N PHE A 151 -14.87 -5.14 -8.17
CA PHE A 151 -15.13 -3.71 -8.40
C PHE A 151 -16.62 -3.37 -8.21
N PRO A 152 -16.95 -2.28 -7.50
CA PRO A 152 -16.07 -1.34 -6.81
C PRO A 152 -15.66 -1.81 -5.40
N ASP A 153 -14.35 -1.94 -5.16
CA ASP A 153 -13.77 -2.20 -3.83
C ASP A 153 -13.37 -0.86 -3.19
N TYR A 154 -14.23 -0.30 -2.36
CA TYR A 154 -14.03 1.01 -1.76
C TYR A 154 -13.02 0.97 -0.62
N GLN A 155 -11.95 1.78 -0.73
CA GLN A 155 -10.87 1.89 0.24
C GLN A 155 -10.76 3.30 0.82
N PRO A 156 -10.51 3.47 2.13
CA PRO A 156 -10.26 4.77 2.75
C PRO A 156 -8.90 5.30 2.29
N ARG A 157 -8.87 6.22 1.33
CA ARG A 157 -7.64 6.64 0.66
C ARG A 157 -7.33 8.11 0.76
N LEU A 158 -8.32 9.00 0.72
CA LEU A 158 -8.11 10.44 0.71
C LEU A 158 -8.79 11.06 1.94
N PHE A 159 -8.04 11.86 2.72
CA PHE A 159 -8.57 12.39 3.97
C PHE A 159 -7.90 13.71 4.36
N ARG A 160 -8.63 14.52 5.13
CA ARG A 160 -8.08 15.69 5.81
C ARG A 160 -7.61 15.30 7.20
N LYS A 161 -6.31 15.31 7.41
CA LYS A 161 -5.74 14.94 8.69
C LYS A 161 -6.18 15.88 9.81
N ASN A 162 -6.74 15.33 10.88
CA ASN A 162 -6.93 16.02 12.14
C ASN A 162 -6.02 15.42 13.24
N TYR A 163 -5.96 16.08 14.39
CA TYR A 163 -5.07 15.68 15.48
C TYR A 163 -5.38 14.30 16.08
N HIS A 164 -6.65 13.89 16.08
CA HIS A 164 -7.11 12.63 16.67
C HIS A 164 -7.13 11.47 15.69
N MET A 165 -7.01 11.76 14.39
CA MET A 165 -7.10 10.77 13.34
C MET A 165 -5.98 9.74 13.44
N HIS A 166 -6.32 8.47 13.42
CA HIS A 166 -5.37 7.38 13.46
C HIS A 166 -5.94 6.12 12.79
N TRP A 167 -5.04 5.27 12.35
CA TRP A 167 -5.40 3.97 11.81
C TRP A 167 -5.65 3.00 12.95
N VAL A 168 -6.73 2.26 12.83
CA VAL A 168 -7.13 1.17 13.74
C VAL A 168 -7.37 -0.08 12.94
N GLN A 169 -7.32 -1.22 13.63
CA GLN A 169 -7.67 -2.53 13.13
C GLN A 169 -6.83 -3.04 11.93
N SER A 170 -6.60 -4.32 11.88
CA SER A 170 -5.93 -5.06 10.83
C SER A 170 -6.72 -6.36 10.59
N PRO A 171 -6.75 -6.92 9.38
CA PRO A 171 -5.96 -6.62 8.19
C PRO A 171 -6.54 -5.49 7.33
N HIS A 172 -7.80 -5.19 7.49
CA HIS A 172 -8.47 -4.11 6.76
C HIS A 172 -8.42 -2.85 7.61
N ARG A 173 -7.30 -2.13 7.51
CA ARG A 173 -7.09 -0.89 8.25
C ARG A 173 -8.23 0.07 7.99
N THR A 174 -8.80 0.58 9.06
CA THR A 174 -9.81 1.62 9.03
C THR A 174 -9.21 2.89 9.64
N LEU A 175 -9.46 4.03 9.03
CA LEU A 175 -9.11 5.31 9.60
C LEU A 175 -10.20 5.70 10.60
N ASP A 176 -9.81 6.06 11.81
CA ASP A 176 -10.74 6.49 12.87
C ASP A 176 -10.68 8.00 13.10
N CYS A 177 -11.62 8.53 13.87
CA CYS A 177 -11.75 9.94 14.21
C CYS A 177 -12.02 10.86 13.01
N PHE A 178 -12.82 10.43 12.08
CA PHE A 178 -13.46 11.26 11.06
C PHE A 178 -14.94 11.49 11.41
N THR A 179 -15.52 12.59 10.94
CA THR A 179 -16.93 12.94 11.22
C THR A 179 -17.85 12.65 10.04
N LYS A 180 -17.33 12.78 8.83
CA LYS A 180 -18.10 12.55 7.60
C LYS A 180 -17.24 11.85 6.56
N ASN A 181 -17.74 10.76 6.00
CA ASN A 181 -17.14 10.07 4.87
C ASN A 181 -17.90 10.32 3.57
N TYR A 182 -17.23 10.08 2.46
CA TYR A 182 -17.77 10.20 1.11
C TYR A 182 -17.27 9.04 0.24
N ASN A 183 -18.16 8.40 -0.51
CA ASN A 183 -17.75 7.40 -1.50
C ASN A 183 -17.62 8.07 -2.87
N LEU A 184 -16.43 8.04 -3.44
CA LEU A 184 -16.16 8.64 -4.73
C LEU A 184 -16.87 7.87 -5.85
N ASN A 185 -17.25 8.58 -6.90
CA ASN A 185 -17.81 8.00 -8.11
C ASN A 185 -16.85 6.94 -8.71
N HIS A 186 -17.40 5.81 -9.18
CA HIS A 186 -16.62 4.71 -9.76
C HIS A 186 -15.98 5.01 -11.13
N GLU A 187 -16.15 6.19 -11.66
CA GLU A 187 -15.33 6.65 -12.78
C GLU A 187 -13.91 7.08 -12.35
N CYS A 188 -13.76 7.49 -11.09
CA CYS A 188 -12.49 7.85 -10.45
C CYS A 188 -12.03 6.68 -9.59
N TYR A 189 -11.04 5.92 -10.03
CA TYR A 189 -10.60 4.71 -9.34
C TYR A 189 -9.10 4.51 -9.36
N ILE A 190 -8.66 3.68 -8.42
CA ILE A 190 -7.28 3.18 -8.34
C ILE A 190 -7.19 1.86 -9.10
N ASN A 191 -6.25 1.75 -10.03
CA ASN A 191 -5.80 0.49 -10.60
C ASN A 191 -4.84 -0.17 -9.61
N HIS A 192 -5.20 -1.35 -9.11
CA HIS A 192 -4.35 -2.16 -8.23
C HIS A 192 -3.84 -3.37 -9.01
N TYR A 193 -2.54 -3.39 -9.22
CA TYR A 193 -1.85 -4.49 -9.91
C TYR A 193 -1.37 -5.49 -8.87
N ALA A 194 -2.28 -6.39 -8.49
CA ALA A 194 -1.95 -7.44 -7.53
C ALA A 194 -0.76 -8.23 -8.05
N LYS A 195 0.39 -8.02 -7.42
CA LYS A 195 1.62 -8.73 -7.76
C LYS A 195 1.37 -10.21 -7.51
N ASP A 196 1.57 -11.03 -8.54
CA ASP A 196 1.66 -12.47 -8.34
C ASP A 196 2.68 -12.72 -7.21
N ASP A 197 2.20 -13.19 -6.07
CA ASP A 197 2.99 -13.38 -4.85
C ASP A 197 4.07 -14.44 -4.99
N SER A 198 4.16 -15.12 -6.17
CA SER A 198 5.34 -15.89 -6.53
C SER A 198 6.63 -15.04 -6.50
N ARG A 199 6.54 -13.73 -6.24
CA ARG A 199 7.67 -12.85 -5.94
C ARG A 199 8.39 -13.27 -4.69
N SER A 200 8.57 -14.44 -4.65
CA SER A 200 9.57 -15.03 -3.89
C SER A 200 9.15 -15.45 -2.48
N ARG A 201 9.38 -16.66 -2.31
CA ARG A 201 9.71 -17.33 -1.06
C ARG A 201 10.41 -16.37 -0.09
N ASP A 202 11.35 -15.56 -0.56
CA ASP A 202 12.08 -14.55 0.23
C ASP A 202 11.21 -13.41 0.78
N ARG A 203 10.22 -12.92 0.03
CA ARG A 203 9.32 -11.85 0.53
C ARG A 203 8.31 -12.41 1.52
N ILE A 204 7.75 -13.58 1.24
CA ILE A 204 6.89 -14.32 2.17
C ILE A 204 7.67 -14.67 3.43
N GLU A 205 8.89 -15.19 3.26
CA GLU A 205 9.78 -15.54 4.37
C GLU A 205 10.09 -14.33 5.26
N ARG A 206 10.49 -13.21 4.67
CA ARG A 206 10.78 -11.99 5.42
C ARG A 206 9.54 -11.37 6.04
N ARG A 207 8.45 -11.37 5.30
CA ARG A 207 7.19 -10.71 5.70
C ARG A 207 6.43 -11.53 6.75
N TRP A 208 6.47 -12.85 6.67
CA TRP A 208 5.61 -13.72 7.46
C TRP A 208 6.38 -14.68 8.39
N LEU A 209 7.41 -15.34 7.89
CA LEU A 209 8.05 -16.43 8.60
C LEU A 209 9.14 -16.00 9.59
N LYS A 210 10.04 -15.11 9.20
CA LYS A 210 11.11 -14.61 10.11
C LYS A 210 10.58 -13.93 11.37
N PRO A 211 9.57 -13.05 11.28
CA PRO A 211 8.99 -12.44 12.47
C PRO A 211 8.34 -13.44 13.42
N ILE A 212 7.66 -14.48 12.92
CA ILE A 212 7.08 -15.54 13.72
C ILE A 212 8.16 -16.31 14.47
N ALA A 213 9.24 -16.71 13.78
CA ALA A 213 10.38 -17.40 14.37
C ALA A 213 11.07 -16.53 15.45
N SER A 214 11.27 -15.24 15.18
CA SER A 214 11.85 -14.30 16.13
C SER A 214 10.98 -14.16 17.39
N ARG A 215 9.68 -14.14 17.27
CA ARG A 215 8.76 -14.08 18.42
C ARG A 215 8.80 -15.33 19.27
N LYS A 216 8.79 -16.51 18.64
CA LYS A 216 8.95 -17.78 19.35
C LYS A 216 10.26 -17.81 20.14
N ALA A 217 11.36 -17.37 19.52
CA ALA A 217 12.64 -17.26 20.17
C ALA A 217 12.64 -16.30 21.38
N LEU A 218 11.77 -15.28 21.37
CA LEU A 218 11.58 -14.33 22.47
C LEU A 218 10.52 -14.77 23.49
N GLY A 219 9.94 -15.97 23.35
CA GLY A 219 8.87 -16.47 24.22
C GLY A 219 7.54 -15.73 24.06
N LEU A 220 7.33 -15.00 22.98
CA LEU A 220 6.10 -14.28 22.70
C LEU A 220 5.09 -15.18 21.98
N PRO A 221 3.77 -15.02 22.20
CA PRO A 221 2.76 -15.81 21.53
C PRO A 221 2.90 -15.72 20.02
N ALA A 222 2.89 -16.87 19.33
CA ALA A 222 2.87 -16.94 17.87
C ALA A 222 1.45 -16.67 17.29
N ASP A 223 0.47 -16.69 18.14
CA ASP A 223 -0.94 -17.02 17.90
C ASP A 223 -1.78 -15.89 17.30
N LEU A 224 -1.22 -14.73 17.07
CA LEU A 224 -1.99 -13.61 16.50
C LEU A 224 -2.29 -13.77 14.99
N HIS A 225 -1.88 -14.90 14.42
CA HIS A 225 -2.14 -15.28 13.04
C HIS A 225 -3.42 -16.11 12.82
N GLU A 226 -4.04 -16.59 13.88
CA GLU A 226 -5.26 -17.42 13.73
C GLU A 226 -6.47 -16.66 13.16
N ALA A 227 -6.42 -15.33 13.16
CA ALA A 227 -7.52 -14.50 12.65
C ALA A 227 -7.42 -14.14 11.15
N GLN A 228 -6.32 -14.50 10.47
CA GLN A 228 -6.19 -14.26 9.01
C GLN A 228 -6.21 -15.56 8.23
N PRO A 229 -6.95 -15.63 7.12
CA PRO A 229 -6.77 -16.73 6.19
C PRO A 229 -5.30 -16.72 5.76
N LYS A 230 -4.61 -17.84 6.00
CA LYS A 230 -3.26 -18.05 5.46
C LYS A 230 -3.37 -17.85 3.95
N PRO A 231 -2.48 -17.07 3.32
CA PRO A 231 -2.38 -17.09 1.87
C PRO A 231 -2.19 -18.54 1.44
N GLU A 232 -2.89 -19.01 0.41
CA GLU A 232 -2.81 -20.40 -0.08
C GLU A 232 -1.36 -20.88 -0.33
N PHE A 233 -0.41 -19.95 -0.47
CA PHE A 233 1.02 -20.17 -0.65
C PHE A 233 1.80 -20.43 0.65
N ALA A 234 1.26 -20.06 1.81
CA ALA A 234 1.93 -20.28 3.09
C ALA A 234 1.92 -21.77 3.46
N GLU A 235 0.95 -22.55 3.00
CA GLU A 235 0.89 -23.99 3.29
C GLU A 235 2.04 -24.78 2.65
N ALA A 236 2.47 -24.42 1.45
CA ALA A 236 3.60 -25.11 0.80
C ALA A 236 4.96 -24.73 1.42
N ALA A 237 5.11 -23.49 1.91
CA ALA A 237 6.33 -23.03 2.59
C ALA A 237 6.39 -23.46 4.07
N ASP A 238 5.24 -23.63 4.72
CA ASP A 238 5.14 -24.05 6.13
C ASP A 238 5.73 -25.46 6.37
N ILE A 239 5.57 -26.37 5.41
CA ILE A 239 5.92 -27.79 5.61
C ILE A 239 7.45 -28.00 5.71
N GLU A 240 8.25 -27.23 5.01
CA GLU A 240 9.72 -27.31 5.08
C GLU A 240 10.32 -26.47 6.20
N TYR A 241 9.80 -25.26 6.41
CA TYR A 241 10.36 -24.32 7.38
C TYR A 241 10.14 -24.75 8.85
N TRP A 242 8.98 -25.35 9.15
CA TRP A 242 8.65 -25.80 10.50
C TRP A 242 9.33 -27.09 10.92
N LYS A 243 9.95 -27.83 10.00
CA LYS A 243 10.74 -29.03 10.34
C LYS A 243 12.03 -28.72 11.09
N ASP A 244 12.60 -27.53 10.88
CA ASP A 244 13.88 -27.13 11.43
C ASP A 244 13.78 -26.20 12.66
N VAL A 245 12.58 -25.79 13.03
CA VAL A 245 12.29 -24.92 14.20
C VAL A 245 11.67 -25.72 15.34
N LYS A 246 12.39 -26.79 15.77
CA LYS A 246 12.07 -27.53 16.99
C LYS A 246 12.94 -27.06 18.14
#